data_41f09ffd7947e29e0a0c9d7ea1097726
#
_entry.id   41f09ffd7947e29e0a0c9d7ea1097726
#
_cell.length_a   1.000
_cell.length_b   1.000
_cell.length_c   1.000
_cell.angle_alpha   90.00
_cell.angle_beta   90.00
_cell.angle_gamma   90.00
#
_symmetry.space_group_name_H-M   'P 1'
#
loop_
_entity.id
_entity.type
_entity.pdbx_description
1 polymer ?
#
loop_
_entity_poly.entity_id
_entity_poly.type
_entity_poly.pdbx_seq_one_letter_code
_entity_poly.pdbx_strand_id
1 'polypeptide(L)'
;MLNIGVDPRLKEYTLEEICREYRNQMALELTPEKMAARIAANVLPAQNKLLRVAPLFIKNMAMRWVYSRYGERKGCINISNLGLIDMPAVMQDHVKRIDFVVGVQLTYPNNCSVASCGNVTAVNMIRSIQETELERRFFTNLVKLGIPVAVESNES
;
A
#
# COMPACT_ATOMS: atom_id res chain seq x y z
N MET A 1 -2.84 8.92 -2.38
CA MET A 1 -2.98 7.47 -2.42
C MET A 1 -3.85 7.08 -3.61
N LEU A 2 -3.50 6.05 -4.35
CA LEU A 2 -4.30 5.54 -5.46
C LEU A 2 -5.34 4.56 -4.91
N ASN A 3 -6.60 4.79 -5.24
CA ASN A 3 -7.68 3.89 -4.86
C ASN A 3 -8.08 3.10 -6.12
N ILE A 4 -7.50 1.94 -6.28
CA ILE A 4 -7.70 1.05 -7.42
C ILE A 4 -8.36 -0.21 -6.93
N GLY A 5 -9.36 -0.70 -7.64
CA GLY A 5 -10.02 -1.92 -7.24
C GLY A 5 -11.13 -2.32 -8.19
N VAL A 6 -11.65 -3.51 -7.97
CA VAL A 6 -12.84 -4.04 -8.63
C VAL A 6 -13.98 -4.16 -7.62
N ASP A 7 -15.20 -3.89 -8.04
CA ASP A 7 -16.36 -4.09 -7.18
C ASP A 7 -16.86 -5.54 -7.34
N PRO A 8 -16.72 -6.38 -6.30
CA PRO A 8 -17.13 -7.78 -6.37
C PRO A 8 -18.64 -7.96 -6.48
N ARG A 9 -19.42 -6.90 -6.29
CA ARG A 9 -20.90 -6.93 -6.42
C ARG A 9 -21.37 -6.91 -7.85
N LEU A 10 -20.53 -6.44 -8.80
CA LEU A 10 -20.88 -6.32 -10.20
C LEU A 10 -20.83 -7.67 -10.92
N LYS A 11 -19.83 -8.48 -10.63
CA LYS A 11 -19.66 -9.84 -11.16
C LYS A 11 -18.58 -10.60 -10.36
N GLU A 12 -18.53 -11.92 -10.57
CA GLU A 12 -17.36 -12.71 -10.19
C GLU A 12 -16.22 -12.45 -11.18
N TYR A 13 -15.04 -12.13 -10.66
CA TYR A 13 -13.85 -11.84 -11.44
C TYR A 13 -12.86 -12.99 -11.34
N THR A 14 -12.29 -13.39 -12.47
CA THR A 14 -11.09 -14.25 -12.46
C THR A 14 -9.85 -13.44 -12.05
N LEU A 15 -8.81 -14.12 -11.60
CA LEU A 15 -7.54 -13.47 -11.23
C LEU A 15 -6.96 -12.66 -12.41
N GLU A 16 -7.04 -13.20 -13.62
CA GLU A 16 -6.56 -12.53 -14.84
C GLU A 16 -7.33 -11.25 -15.14
N GLU A 17 -8.65 -11.27 -14.97
CA GLU A 17 -9.50 -10.09 -15.14
C GLU A 17 -9.17 -9.02 -14.10
N ILE A 18 -8.97 -9.41 -12.83
CA ILE A 18 -8.56 -8.48 -11.76
C ILE A 18 -7.21 -7.85 -12.12
N CYS A 19 -6.22 -8.64 -12.52
CA CYS A 19 -4.90 -8.14 -12.89
C CYS A 19 -4.94 -7.22 -14.11
N ARG A 20 -5.80 -7.51 -15.08
CA ARG A 20 -5.99 -6.67 -16.27
C ARG A 20 -6.63 -5.34 -15.90
N GLU A 21 -7.71 -5.39 -15.12
CA GLU A 21 -8.43 -4.20 -14.68
C GLU A 21 -7.53 -3.29 -13.82
N TYR A 22 -6.79 -3.89 -12.90
CA TYR A 22 -5.80 -3.19 -12.07
C TYR A 22 -4.75 -2.47 -12.93
N ARG A 23 -4.18 -3.15 -13.93
CA ARG A 23 -3.19 -2.54 -14.85
C ARG A 23 -3.78 -1.39 -15.65
N ASN A 24 -5.01 -1.53 -16.13
CA ASN A 24 -5.69 -0.48 -16.86
C ASN A 24 -5.93 0.75 -15.99
N GLN A 25 -6.44 0.57 -14.77
CA GLN A 25 -6.66 1.65 -13.83
C GLN A 25 -5.34 2.32 -13.43
N MET A 26 -4.27 1.55 -13.20
CA MET A 26 -2.94 2.08 -12.91
C MET A 26 -2.42 2.94 -14.06
N ALA A 27 -2.51 2.47 -15.29
CA ALA A 27 -2.06 3.22 -16.47
C ALA A 27 -2.79 4.55 -16.63
N LEU A 28 -4.10 4.58 -16.34
CA LEU A 28 -4.91 5.81 -16.40
C LEU A 28 -4.61 6.79 -15.26
N GLU A 29 -4.20 6.30 -14.11
CA GLU A 29 -4.02 7.09 -12.89
C GLU A 29 -2.56 7.52 -12.65
N LEU A 30 -1.58 6.80 -13.21
CA LEU A 30 -0.14 7.09 -13.05
C LEU A 30 0.41 7.93 -14.20
N THR A 31 -0.38 8.80 -14.81
CA THR A 31 0.18 9.75 -15.78
C THR A 31 1.03 10.81 -15.08
N PRO A 32 2.11 11.30 -15.73
CA PRO A 32 2.98 12.33 -15.15
C PRO A 32 2.22 13.56 -14.67
N GLU A 33 1.20 13.98 -15.43
CA GLU A 33 0.38 15.16 -15.11
C GLU A 33 -0.44 14.93 -13.84
N LYS A 34 -1.09 13.77 -13.69
CA LYS A 34 -1.87 13.42 -12.49
C LYS A 34 -0.97 13.27 -11.27
N MET A 35 0.20 12.68 -11.44
CA MET A 35 1.19 12.56 -10.36
C MET A 35 1.70 13.93 -9.92
N ALA A 36 2.06 14.80 -10.87
CA ALA A 36 2.47 16.17 -10.57
C ALA A 36 1.36 16.96 -9.85
N ALA A 37 0.10 16.83 -10.30
CA ALA A 37 -1.03 17.47 -9.65
C ALA A 37 -1.24 16.98 -8.21
N ARG A 38 -1.09 15.67 -7.95
CA ARG A 38 -1.18 15.10 -6.59
C ARG A 38 -0.06 15.58 -5.68
N ILE A 39 1.17 15.63 -6.18
CA ILE A 39 2.32 16.18 -5.44
C ILE A 39 2.08 17.65 -5.14
N ALA A 40 1.67 18.43 -6.14
CA ALA A 40 1.36 19.84 -5.96
C ALA A 40 0.26 20.08 -4.92
N ALA A 41 -0.81 19.29 -4.95
CA ALA A 41 -1.90 19.37 -3.97
C ALA A 41 -1.43 19.14 -2.52
N ASN A 42 -0.40 18.33 -2.32
CA ASN A 42 0.18 18.10 -0.99
C ASN A 42 1.18 19.19 -0.58
N VAL A 43 1.91 19.76 -1.53
CA VAL A 43 2.98 20.75 -1.26
C VAL A 43 2.44 22.18 -1.19
N LEU A 44 1.50 22.56 -2.06
CA LEU A 44 0.95 23.91 -2.12
C LEU A 44 0.40 24.43 -0.78
N PRO A 45 -0.35 23.66 0.03
CA PRO A 45 -0.80 24.13 1.34
C PRO A 45 0.35 24.45 2.29
N ALA A 46 1.46 23.70 2.23
CA ALA A 46 2.63 23.92 3.07
C ALA A 46 3.41 25.20 2.68
N GLN A 47 3.31 25.62 1.41
CA GLN A 47 3.95 26.85 0.91
C GLN A 47 3.11 28.12 1.13
N ASN A 48 1.84 27.97 1.49
CA ASN A 48 0.98 29.13 1.70
C ASN A 48 1.37 29.88 2.98
N LYS A 49 1.82 31.12 2.81
CA LYS A 49 2.28 32.00 3.91
C LYS A 49 1.20 32.22 4.98
N LEU A 50 -0.07 32.32 4.59
CA LEU A 50 -1.21 32.48 5.51
C LEU A 50 -1.41 31.24 6.38
N LEU A 51 -1.32 30.06 5.78
CA LEU A 51 -1.37 28.80 6.51
C LEU A 51 -0.15 28.62 7.44
N ARG A 52 0.99 29.19 7.07
CA ARG A 52 2.22 29.10 7.87
C ARG A 52 2.13 29.92 9.17
N VAL A 53 1.45 31.06 9.14
CA VAL A 53 1.28 31.95 10.29
C VAL A 53 0.10 31.57 11.19
N ALA A 54 -0.87 30.82 10.66
CA ALA A 54 -2.04 30.40 11.42
C ALA A 54 -1.66 29.58 12.68
N PRO A 55 -2.32 29.82 13.83
CA PRO A 55 -2.11 29.05 15.05
C PRO A 55 -2.36 27.55 14.86
N LEU A 56 -1.62 26.72 15.58
CA LEU A 56 -1.62 25.27 15.42
C LEU A 56 -3.03 24.64 15.64
N PHE A 57 -3.80 25.19 16.57
CA PHE A 57 -5.15 24.67 16.84
C PHE A 57 -6.11 24.87 15.66
N ILE A 58 -6.00 26.01 14.95
CA ILE A 58 -6.80 26.26 13.74
C ILE A 58 -6.37 25.31 12.61
N LYS A 59 -5.06 25.11 12.44
CA LYS A 59 -4.53 24.12 11.47
C LYS A 59 -5.05 22.73 11.76
N ASN A 60 -4.97 22.29 13.00
CA ASN A 60 -5.41 20.96 13.39
C ASN A 60 -6.92 20.79 13.18
N MET A 61 -7.72 21.79 13.48
CA MET A 61 -9.16 21.75 13.26
C MET A 61 -9.50 21.71 11.76
N ALA A 62 -8.87 22.52 10.95
CA ALA A 62 -9.04 22.53 9.50
C ALA A 62 -8.58 21.21 8.87
N MET A 63 -7.41 20.71 9.26
CA MET A 63 -6.89 19.42 8.78
C MET A 63 -7.79 18.24 9.19
N ARG A 64 -8.32 18.23 10.42
CA ARG A 64 -9.29 17.24 10.87
C ARG A 64 -10.57 17.28 10.04
N TRP A 65 -11.07 18.48 9.73
CA TRP A 65 -12.27 18.63 8.91
C TRP A 65 -12.04 18.17 7.47
N VAL A 66 -10.93 18.59 6.85
CA VAL A 66 -10.53 18.14 5.50
C VAL A 66 -10.35 16.61 5.49
N TYR A 67 -9.64 16.07 6.46
CA TYR A 67 -9.44 14.63 6.58
C TYR A 67 -10.75 13.87 6.81
N SER A 68 -11.67 14.40 7.62
CA SER A 68 -12.99 13.82 7.83
C SER A 68 -13.85 13.83 6.57
N ARG A 69 -13.70 14.85 5.72
CA ARG A 69 -14.52 15.02 4.52
C ARG A 69 -13.96 14.32 3.30
N TYR A 70 -12.65 14.36 3.13
CA TYR A 70 -11.93 13.89 1.95
C TYR A 70 -10.92 12.78 2.26
N GLY A 71 -10.72 12.47 3.52
CA GLY A 71 -9.80 11.40 3.93
C GLY A 71 -10.24 10.04 3.43
N GLU A 72 -9.27 9.21 3.14
CA GLU A 72 -9.45 7.88 2.54
C GLU A 72 -10.02 6.88 3.57
N ARG A 73 -11.32 6.93 3.79
CA ARG A 73 -12.03 5.97 4.66
C ARG A 73 -12.46 4.69 3.95
N LYS A 74 -12.11 4.52 2.67
CA LYS A 74 -12.70 3.49 1.81
C LYS A 74 -11.79 2.28 1.56
N GLY A 75 -10.59 2.27 2.10
CA GLY A 75 -9.67 1.15 1.93
C GLY A 75 -9.69 0.19 3.11
N CYS A 76 -9.71 -1.10 2.86
CA CYS A 76 -9.55 -2.14 3.88
C CYS A 76 -8.09 -2.56 4.07
N ILE A 77 -7.25 -2.34 3.06
CA ILE A 77 -5.83 -2.67 3.07
C ILE A 77 -5.04 -1.62 2.31
N ASN A 78 -3.88 -1.28 2.85
CA ASN A 78 -2.88 -0.48 2.16
C ASN A 78 -1.76 -1.38 1.66
N ILE A 79 -1.43 -1.29 0.37
CA ILE A 79 -0.40 -2.12 -0.24
C ILE A 79 0.73 -1.22 -0.75
N SER A 80 1.95 -1.52 -0.34
CA SER A 80 3.17 -0.87 -0.82
C SER A 80 4.12 -1.92 -1.40
N ASN A 81 4.46 -1.79 -2.67
CA ASN A 81 5.36 -2.71 -3.35
C ASN A 81 6.58 -1.95 -3.86
N LEU A 82 7.76 -2.30 -3.37
CA LEU A 82 9.04 -1.76 -3.81
C LEU A 82 9.56 -2.44 -5.09
N GLY A 83 8.96 -3.57 -5.46
CA GLY A 83 9.44 -4.37 -6.59
C GLY A 83 10.75 -5.09 -6.30
N LEU A 84 11.48 -5.36 -7.37
CA LEU A 84 12.82 -5.97 -7.29
C LEU A 84 13.83 -4.91 -6.87
N ILE A 85 14.53 -5.19 -5.77
CA ILE A 85 15.62 -4.35 -5.29
C ILE A 85 16.90 -4.84 -5.94
N ASP A 86 17.45 -3.98 -6.80
CA ASP A 86 18.74 -4.23 -7.43
C ASP A 86 19.86 -3.84 -6.46
N MET A 87 20.72 -4.81 -6.16
CA MET A 87 21.85 -4.63 -5.25
C MET A 87 23.17 -4.74 -5.98
N PRO A 88 24.19 -4.00 -5.52
CA PRO A 88 25.56 -4.18 -6.04
C PRO A 88 26.00 -5.64 -5.94
N ALA A 89 26.72 -6.12 -6.95
CA ALA A 89 27.15 -7.52 -7.05
C ALA A 89 27.86 -8.03 -5.78
N VAL A 90 28.65 -7.16 -5.13
CA VAL A 90 29.36 -7.49 -3.87
C VAL A 90 28.39 -7.83 -2.71
N MET A 91 27.16 -7.33 -2.74
CA MET A 91 26.18 -7.57 -1.68
C MET A 91 25.24 -8.75 -1.98
N GLN A 92 25.09 -9.13 -3.25
CA GLN A 92 24.14 -10.17 -3.67
C GLN A 92 24.40 -11.53 -3.01
N ASP A 93 25.67 -11.88 -2.79
CA ASP A 93 26.03 -13.15 -2.15
C ASP A 93 25.77 -13.16 -0.62
N HIS A 94 25.67 -11.98 -0.01
CA HIS A 94 25.55 -11.82 1.44
C HIS A 94 24.12 -11.51 1.90
N VAL A 95 23.30 -10.91 1.04
CA VAL A 95 21.92 -10.53 1.36
C VAL A 95 20.94 -11.47 0.65
N LYS A 96 20.29 -12.33 1.42
CA LYS A 96 19.35 -13.33 0.91
C LYS A 96 17.90 -12.83 0.88
N ARG A 97 17.56 -11.91 1.76
CA ARG A 97 16.19 -11.38 1.90
C ARG A 97 16.23 -9.92 2.37
N ILE A 98 15.29 -9.15 1.90
CA ILE A 98 15.03 -7.80 2.38
C ILE A 98 13.58 -7.73 2.83
N ASP A 99 13.36 -7.39 4.09
CA ASP A 99 12.05 -7.14 4.64
C ASP A 99 11.77 -5.64 4.65
N PHE A 100 10.69 -5.27 4.01
CA PHE A 100 10.16 -3.91 4.01
C PHE A 100 8.88 -3.88 4.82
N VAL A 101 8.83 -3.03 5.83
CA VAL A 101 7.71 -2.98 6.77
C VAL A 101 7.08 -1.59 6.76
N VAL A 102 5.79 -1.53 6.48
CA VAL A 102 4.98 -0.31 6.59
C VAL A 102 4.30 -0.30 7.95
N GLY A 103 4.46 0.78 8.69
CA GLY A 103 3.87 0.90 10.03
C GLY A 103 2.35 0.86 10.05
N VAL A 104 1.79 0.56 11.22
CA VAL A 104 0.34 0.53 11.45
C VAL A 104 -0.25 1.92 11.22
N GLN A 105 -1.35 1.98 10.52
CA GLN A 105 -2.12 3.20 10.28
C GLN A 105 -3.50 3.12 10.92
N LEU A 106 -3.96 4.22 11.49
CA LEU A 106 -5.29 4.29 12.12
C LEU A 106 -6.44 4.13 11.11
N THR A 107 -6.17 4.43 9.84
CA THR A 107 -7.21 4.44 8.79
C THR A 107 -7.36 3.10 8.10
N TYR A 108 -6.28 2.32 8.03
CA TYR A 108 -6.24 1.02 7.39
C TYR A 108 -5.91 -0.04 8.42
N PRO A 109 -6.84 -0.96 8.71
CA PRO A 109 -6.59 -2.03 9.67
C PRO A 109 -5.52 -3.01 9.21
N ASN A 110 -5.34 -3.14 7.90
CA ASN A 110 -4.34 -4.03 7.30
C ASN A 110 -3.38 -3.23 6.42
N ASN A 111 -2.09 -3.54 6.54
CA ASN A 111 -1.04 -3.01 5.69
C ASN A 111 -0.23 -4.18 5.14
N CYS A 112 0.06 -4.13 3.85
CA CYS A 112 0.86 -5.14 3.15
C CYS A 112 2.03 -4.45 2.49
N SER A 113 3.21 -4.95 2.72
CA SER A 113 4.42 -4.46 2.06
C SER A 113 5.14 -5.61 1.38
N VAL A 114 5.63 -5.35 0.18
CA VAL A 114 6.26 -6.34 -0.69
C VAL A 114 7.61 -5.82 -1.14
N ALA A 115 8.63 -6.65 -1.06
CA ALA A 115 9.94 -6.40 -1.61
C ALA A 115 10.52 -7.70 -2.14
N SER A 116 11.20 -7.65 -3.29
CA SER A 116 11.86 -8.80 -3.88
C SER A 116 13.37 -8.56 -3.92
N CYS A 117 14.12 -9.60 -3.56
CA CYS A 117 15.58 -9.60 -3.60
C CYS A 117 16.05 -10.97 -4.10
N GLY A 118 16.78 -10.99 -5.21
CA GLY A 118 17.17 -12.24 -5.85
C GLY A 118 15.95 -13.10 -6.18
N ASN A 119 15.92 -14.32 -5.66
CA ASN A 119 14.83 -15.27 -5.86
C ASN A 119 13.78 -15.27 -4.73
N VAL A 120 13.89 -14.35 -3.77
CA VAL A 120 12.99 -14.30 -2.61
C VAL A 120 12.14 -13.04 -2.70
N THR A 121 10.83 -13.23 -2.56
CA THR A 121 9.88 -12.13 -2.38
C THR A 121 9.36 -12.18 -0.94
N ALA A 122 9.67 -11.15 -0.17
CA ALA A 122 9.14 -10.96 1.16
C ALA A 122 7.82 -10.20 1.10
N VAL A 123 6.78 -10.78 1.70
CA VAL A 123 5.46 -10.16 1.85
C VAL A 123 5.18 -10.01 3.33
N ASN A 124 5.23 -8.78 3.81
CA ASN A 124 4.99 -8.47 5.22
C ASN A 124 3.57 -7.93 5.39
N MET A 125 2.76 -8.63 6.18
CA MET A 125 1.42 -8.20 6.54
C MET A 125 1.39 -7.73 7.98
N ILE A 126 0.89 -6.52 8.17
CA ILE A 126 0.78 -5.86 9.48
C ILE A 126 -0.67 -5.47 9.68
N ARG A 127 -1.22 -5.83 10.82
CA ARG A 127 -2.61 -5.54 11.15
C ARG A 127 -2.73 -4.85 12.52
N SER A 128 -3.80 -4.09 12.66
CA SER A 128 -4.26 -3.51 13.93
C SER A 128 -5.47 -4.22 14.51
N ILE A 129 -5.92 -5.29 13.85
CA ILE A 129 -7.07 -6.14 14.22
C ILE A 129 -6.59 -7.55 14.55
N GLN A 130 -7.38 -8.31 15.26
CA GLN A 130 -7.02 -9.68 15.66
C GLN A 130 -7.29 -10.73 14.59
N GLU A 131 -8.21 -10.46 13.66
CA GLU A 131 -8.58 -11.38 12.60
C GLU A 131 -7.43 -11.65 11.65
N THR A 132 -7.13 -12.93 11.43
CA THR A 132 -6.04 -13.43 10.56
C THR A 132 -6.53 -13.99 9.24
N GLU A 133 -7.82 -13.86 8.95
CA GLU A 133 -8.45 -14.53 7.82
C GLU A 133 -7.92 -14.03 6.47
N LEU A 134 -7.55 -12.74 6.39
CA LEU A 134 -7.00 -12.16 5.17
C LEU A 134 -5.66 -12.80 4.82
N GLU A 135 -4.75 -12.86 5.78
CA GLU A 135 -3.41 -13.45 5.60
C GLU A 135 -3.53 -14.94 5.28
N ARG A 136 -4.37 -15.65 6.05
CA ARG A 136 -4.60 -17.08 5.84
C ARG A 136 -5.08 -17.36 4.41
N ARG A 137 -6.07 -16.62 3.93
CA ARG A 137 -6.58 -16.77 2.56
C ARG A 137 -5.55 -16.40 1.51
N PHE A 138 -4.82 -15.33 1.73
CA PHE A 138 -3.79 -14.87 0.80
C PHE A 138 -2.71 -15.94 0.62
N PHE A 139 -2.08 -16.39 1.70
CA PHE A 139 -1.02 -17.40 1.61
C PHE A 139 -1.53 -18.76 1.14
N THR A 140 -2.74 -19.15 1.52
CA THR A 140 -3.37 -20.37 1.02
C THR A 140 -3.55 -20.32 -0.51
N ASN A 141 -3.95 -19.17 -1.05
CA ASN A 141 -4.10 -19.03 -2.50
C ASN A 141 -2.76 -19.04 -3.24
N LEU A 142 -1.71 -18.46 -2.66
CA LEU A 142 -0.36 -18.59 -3.24
C LEU A 142 0.10 -20.04 -3.34
N VAL A 143 -0.12 -20.83 -2.29
CA VAL A 143 0.21 -22.25 -2.28
C VAL A 143 -0.61 -23.02 -3.33
N LYS A 144 -1.92 -22.72 -3.46
CA LYS A 144 -2.76 -23.32 -4.52
C LYS A 144 -2.28 -23.00 -5.93
N LEU A 145 -1.65 -21.85 -6.12
CA LEU A 145 -1.02 -21.45 -7.39
C LEU A 145 0.36 -22.11 -7.62
N GLY A 146 0.79 -22.98 -6.71
CA GLY A 146 2.07 -23.68 -6.82
C GLY A 146 3.28 -22.83 -6.39
N ILE A 147 3.06 -21.70 -5.72
CA ILE A 147 4.14 -20.85 -5.23
C ILE A 147 4.59 -21.38 -3.86
N PRO A 148 5.88 -21.72 -3.66
CA PRO A 148 6.38 -22.12 -2.37
C PRO A 148 6.32 -20.95 -1.38
N VAL A 149 5.70 -21.17 -0.22
CA VAL A 149 5.51 -20.15 0.81
C VAL A 149 6.08 -20.63 2.13
N ALA A 150 6.92 -19.83 2.76
CA ALA A 150 7.31 -19.96 4.17
C ALA A 150 6.65 -18.82 4.96
N VAL A 151 5.94 -19.16 6.03
CA VAL A 151 5.25 -18.18 6.87
C VAL A 151 5.99 -18.07 8.20
N GLU A 152 6.35 -16.84 8.55
CA GLU A 152 6.92 -16.48 9.86
C GLU A 152 5.92 -15.57 10.56
N SER A 153 5.68 -15.77 11.84
CA SER A 153 4.79 -14.93 12.65
C SER A 153 5.51 -14.50 13.92
N ASN A 154 5.24 -13.28 14.36
CA ASN A 154 5.68 -12.77 15.65
C ASN A 154 4.66 -13.03 16.77
N GLU A 155 3.55 -13.68 16.45
CA GLU A 155 2.59 -14.16 17.46
C GLU A 155 3.05 -15.52 18.01
N SER A 156 3.27 -15.57 19.31
CA SER A 156 3.52 -16.78 20.09
C SER A 156 2.22 -17.34 20.67
#